data_b36ea561186851f72b7d404ffc541c5a
#
_entry.id   b36ea561186851f72b7d404ffc541c5a
#
_cell.length_a   1.000
_cell.length_b   1.000
_cell.length_c   1.000
_cell.angle_alpha   90.00
_cell.angle_beta   90.00
_cell.angle_gamma   90.00
#
_symmetry.space_group_name_H-M   'P 1'
#
loop_
_entity.id
_entity.type
_entity.pdbx_description
1 polymer ?
#
loop_
_entity_poly.entity_id
_entity_poly.type
_entity_poly.pdbx_seq_one_letter_code
_entity_poly.pdbx_strand_id
1 'polypeptide(L)'
;MSYAAKFDVDRELVESCYTPAALKALKSFPVDVENVELIAHSENVTFRVSVRGSTTDYVLRLHRPGYNSKEELDSERTWTRALKKAGIPVPASLPTHHGDYFELIDIPGAGKQCYAGMTTWIEGSPLSDYLDSSSDRVEREHIFRRIGELTAAIHNQSTHWKERPGFERRRLDLDGLLGEAPLWGRFWEHADLTIAEADLLLRARERSRAALSAYGERPDNFSLIHADLVPENIVCKGEDLTLIDFDDSAYGWHMCDIASALIEDRFRPDFEAVRTALLDGYREHRPLAGRDVDMLPAFLLIRGMAIVGWFHQRPEHAGSGYLDEVKNWVIGECDFNER
;
A
#
# COMPACT_ATOMS: atom_id res chain seq x y z
N MET A 1 10.80 -12.70 -2.96
CA MET A 1 9.45 -13.36 -2.94
C MET A 1 8.44 -12.26 -2.80
N SER A 2 7.46 -12.15 -3.71
CA SER A 2 6.46 -11.10 -3.64
C SER A 2 5.63 -11.19 -2.36
N TYR A 3 5.18 -10.05 -1.83
CA TYR A 3 4.37 -9.96 -0.61
C TYR A 3 3.10 -10.82 -0.74
N ALA A 4 2.47 -10.85 -1.91
CA ALA A 4 1.28 -11.66 -2.20
C ALA A 4 1.54 -13.17 -2.21
N ALA A 5 2.77 -13.63 -2.51
CA ALA A 5 3.14 -15.05 -2.49
C ALA A 5 3.48 -15.57 -1.07
N LYS A 6 3.48 -14.69 -0.07
CA LYS A 6 3.85 -15.03 1.32
C LYS A 6 2.68 -15.60 2.14
N PHE A 7 1.45 -15.55 1.63
CA PHE A 7 0.27 -16.01 2.37
C PHE A 7 -0.36 -17.22 1.69
N ASP A 8 -0.58 -18.27 2.48
CA ASP A 8 -1.26 -19.48 2.02
C ASP A 8 -2.74 -19.17 1.82
N VAL A 9 -3.22 -19.33 0.58
CA VAL A 9 -4.61 -19.05 0.22
C VAL A 9 -5.48 -20.18 0.75
N ASP A 10 -6.39 -19.89 1.68
CA ASP A 10 -7.46 -20.83 2.06
C ASP A 10 -8.43 -21.00 0.89
N ARG A 11 -8.10 -21.95 0.01
CA ARG A 11 -8.87 -22.24 -1.22
C ARG A 11 -10.30 -22.68 -0.90
N GLU A 12 -10.51 -23.46 0.15
CA GLU A 12 -11.83 -23.93 0.54
C GLU A 12 -12.73 -22.77 0.96
N LEU A 13 -12.20 -21.81 1.75
CA LEU A 13 -12.90 -20.60 2.13
C LEU A 13 -13.21 -19.71 0.90
N VAL A 14 -12.27 -19.57 -0.01
CA VAL A 14 -12.49 -18.79 -1.24
C VAL A 14 -13.56 -19.42 -2.11
N GLU A 15 -13.49 -20.72 -2.37
CA GLU A 15 -14.45 -21.43 -3.22
C GLU A 15 -15.85 -21.47 -2.61
N SER A 16 -15.96 -21.66 -1.29
CA SER A 16 -17.25 -21.79 -0.61
C SER A 16 -17.93 -20.44 -0.31
N CYS A 17 -17.17 -19.39 -0.05
CA CYS A 17 -17.69 -18.11 0.42
C CYS A 17 -17.46 -16.97 -0.57
N TYR A 18 -16.21 -16.75 -0.98
CA TYR A 18 -15.86 -15.56 -1.75
C TYR A 18 -16.18 -15.67 -3.24
N THR A 19 -16.03 -16.84 -3.86
CA THR A 19 -16.42 -17.02 -5.28
C THR A 19 -17.92 -16.82 -5.49
N PRO A 20 -18.83 -17.38 -4.67
CA PRO A 20 -20.25 -17.06 -4.78
C PRO A 20 -20.57 -15.57 -4.53
N ALA A 21 -19.86 -14.91 -3.60
CA ALA A 21 -20.00 -13.48 -3.35
C ALA A 21 -19.58 -12.67 -4.58
N ALA A 22 -18.44 -13.01 -5.21
CA ALA A 22 -17.95 -12.38 -6.43
C ALA A 22 -18.97 -12.49 -7.58
N LEU A 23 -19.49 -13.70 -7.82
CA LEU A 23 -20.51 -13.93 -8.86
C LEU A 23 -21.81 -13.16 -8.60
N LYS A 24 -22.18 -12.96 -7.32
CA LYS A 24 -23.31 -12.10 -6.94
C LYS A 24 -23.03 -10.64 -7.25
N ALA A 25 -21.85 -10.15 -6.86
CA ALA A 25 -21.43 -8.77 -7.07
C ALA A 25 -21.36 -8.39 -8.56
N LEU A 26 -20.86 -9.29 -9.41
CA LEU A 26 -20.72 -9.07 -10.85
C LEU A 26 -22.03 -8.74 -11.55
N LYS A 27 -23.19 -9.17 -11.01
CA LYS A 27 -24.51 -8.83 -11.56
C LYS A 27 -24.85 -7.35 -11.48
N SER A 28 -24.17 -6.60 -10.61
CA SER A 28 -24.36 -5.15 -10.46
C SER A 28 -23.53 -4.34 -11.45
N PHE A 29 -22.58 -4.96 -12.16
CA PHE A 29 -21.69 -4.28 -13.10
C PHE A 29 -22.08 -4.52 -14.57
N PRO A 30 -21.90 -3.53 -15.47
CA PRO A 30 -22.29 -3.61 -16.88
C PRO A 30 -21.28 -4.41 -17.72
N VAL A 31 -21.06 -5.69 -17.38
CA VAL A 31 -20.14 -6.60 -18.06
C VAL A 31 -20.79 -7.94 -18.37
N ASP A 32 -20.55 -8.48 -19.57
CA ASP A 32 -20.92 -9.86 -19.93
C ASP A 32 -19.75 -10.78 -19.57
N VAL A 33 -19.82 -11.35 -18.37
CA VAL A 33 -18.75 -12.15 -17.79
C VAL A 33 -18.55 -13.45 -18.57
N GLU A 34 -17.32 -13.71 -18.99
CA GLU A 34 -16.90 -14.98 -19.60
C GLU A 34 -16.19 -15.89 -18.62
N ASN A 35 -15.25 -15.34 -17.83
CA ASN A 35 -14.48 -16.10 -16.82
C ASN A 35 -14.20 -15.24 -15.59
N VAL A 36 -14.07 -15.91 -14.45
CA VAL A 36 -13.69 -15.32 -13.15
C VAL A 36 -12.59 -16.18 -12.55
N GLU A 37 -11.42 -15.60 -12.35
CA GLU A 37 -10.23 -16.27 -11.85
C GLU A 37 -9.75 -15.61 -10.57
N LEU A 38 -9.52 -16.40 -9.51
CA LEU A 38 -8.90 -15.90 -8.28
C LEU A 38 -7.44 -15.52 -8.53
N ILE A 39 -7.07 -14.28 -8.20
CA ILE A 39 -5.70 -13.77 -8.31
C ILE A 39 -5.00 -13.75 -6.97
N ALA A 40 -5.68 -13.22 -5.93
CA ALA A 40 -5.08 -13.08 -4.60
C ALA A 40 -6.15 -13.14 -3.51
N HIS A 41 -5.73 -13.64 -2.36
CA HIS A 41 -6.45 -13.55 -1.10
C HIS A 41 -5.44 -13.17 -0.01
N SER A 42 -5.43 -11.89 0.34
CA SER A 42 -4.61 -11.34 1.44
C SER A 42 -5.51 -10.47 2.31
N GLU A 43 -5.40 -9.14 2.25
CA GLU A 43 -6.34 -8.21 2.87
C GLU A 43 -7.69 -8.24 2.16
N ASN A 44 -7.65 -8.21 0.83
CA ASN A 44 -8.80 -8.28 -0.05
C ASN A 44 -8.81 -9.62 -0.81
N VAL A 45 -9.98 -10.01 -1.30
CA VAL A 45 -10.06 -11.11 -2.26
C VAL A 45 -10.21 -10.54 -3.65
N THR A 46 -9.26 -10.85 -4.52
CA THR A 46 -9.12 -10.24 -5.84
C THR A 46 -9.31 -11.27 -6.94
N PHE A 47 -10.20 -10.96 -7.87
CA PHE A 47 -10.48 -11.81 -9.04
C PHE A 47 -10.18 -11.05 -10.32
N ARG A 48 -9.61 -11.75 -11.31
CA ARG A 48 -9.60 -11.31 -12.72
C ARG A 48 -10.93 -11.71 -13.35
N VAL A 49 -11.53 -10.79 -14.08
CA VAL A 49 -12.82 -10.97 -14.75
C VAL A 49 -12.62 -10.75 -16.24
N SER A 50 -12.72 -11.82 -17.02
CA SER A 50 -12.70 -11.75 -18.48
C SER A 50 -14.11 -11.50 -19.01
N VAL A 51 -14.22 -10.61 -20.01
CA VAL A 51 -15.50 -10.14 -20.57
C VAL A 51 -15.66 -10.66 -21.98
N ARG A 52 -16.81 -11.28 -22.26
CA ARG A 52 -17.11 -11.87 -23.55
C ARG A 52 -17.05 -10.85 -24.68
N GLY A 53 -16.27 -11.17 -25.70
CA GLY A 53 -16.11 -10.32 -26.88
C GLY A 53 -15.36 -9.00 -26.63
N SER A 54 -14.71 -8.85 -25.49
CA SER A 54 -13.86 -7.71 -25.12
C SER A 54 -12.40 -8.11 -25.07
N THR A 55 -11.50 -7.18 -25.37
CA THR A 55 -10.06 -7.31 -25.12
C THR A 55 -9.66 -6.69 -23.78
N THR A 56 -10.61 -6.09 -23.06
CA THR A 56 -10.38 -5.48 -21.75
C THR A 56 -10.91 -6.40 -20.65
N ASP A 57 -10.03 -6.87 -19.81
CA ASP A 57 -10.37 -7.57 -18.57
C ASP A 57 -10.50 -6.57 -17.43
N TYR A 58 -11.06 -7.03 -16.32
CA TYR A 58 -11.25 -6.22 -15.11
C TYR A 58 -10.73 -6.97 -13.89
N VAL A 59 -10.47 -6.20 -12.83
CA VAL A 59 -10.25 -6.69 -11.48
C VAL A 59 -11.53 -6.45 -10.68
N LEU A 60 -12.12 -7.51 -10.14
CA LEU A 60 -13.13 -7.41 -9.10
C LEU A 60 -12.41 -7.61 -7.76
N ARG A 61 -12.53 -6.62 -6.87
CA ARG A 61 -12.01 -6.68 -5.52
C ARG A 61 -13.15 -6.75 -4.52
N LEU A 62 -13.13 -7.76 -3.67
CA LEU A 62 -13.96 -7.87 -2.47
C LEU A 62 -13.15 -7.31 -1.31
N HIS A 63 -13.55 -6.15 -0.80
CA HIS A 63 -12.81 -5.45 0.25
C HIS A 63 -12.98 -6.15 1.60
N ARG A 64 -11.91 -6.16 2.40
CA ARG A 64 -11.93 -6.73 3.75
C ARG A 64 -13.07 -6.12 4.58
N PRO A 65 -13.96 -6.95 5.17
CA PRO A 65 -15.06 -6.45 5.97
C PRO A 65 -14.61 -5.53 7.11
N GLY A 66 -15.16 -4.31 7.16
CA GLY A 66 -14.91 -3.37 8.25
C GLY A 66 -13.55 -2.65 8.20
N TYR A 67 -12.74 -2.87 7.15
CA TYR A 67 -11.44 -2.18 7.02
C TYR A 67 -11.61 -0.73 6.54
N ASN A 68 -12.33 -0.52 5.45
CA ASN A 68 -12.69 0.82 4.96
C ASN A 68 -14.21 1.04 5.07
N SER A 69 -14.65 2.24 5.40
CA SER A 69 -16.05 2.68 5.27
C SER A 69 -16.40 2.89 3.79
N LYS A 70 -17.71 3.04 3.50
CA LYS A 70 -18.15 3.40 2.13
C LYS A 70 -17.59 4.76 1.70
N GLU A 71 -17.58 5.71 2.63
CA GLU A 71 -17.09 7.07 2.44
C GLU A 71 -15.59 7.09 2.12
N GLU A 72 -14.81 6.26 2.81
CA GLU A 72 -13.38 6.08 2.53
C GLU A 72 -13.14 5.46 1.15
N LEU A 73 -13.92 4.43 0.77
CA LEU A 73 -13.82 3.80 -0.55
C LEU A 73 -14.23 4.75 -1.67
N ASP A 74 -15.31 5.51 -1.52
CA ASP A 74 -15.75 6.52 -2.49
C ASP A 74 -14.69 7.64 -2.63
N SER A 75 -14.02 7.99 -1.54
CA SER A 75 -12.94 8.97 -1.52
C SER A 75 -11.71 8.45 -2.26
N GLU A 76 -11.31 7.20 -2.04
CA GLU A 76 -10.26 6.53 -2.82
C GLU A 76 -10.57 6.61 -4.33
N ARG A 77 -11.78 6.23 -4.74
CA ARG A 77 -12.20 6.31 -6.16
C ARG A 77 -12.19 7.73 -6.70
N THR A 78 -12.58 8.68 -5.87
CA THR A 78 -12.57 10.09 -6.25
C THR A 78 -11.14 10.57 -6.50
N TRP A 79 -10.19 10.21 -5.64
CA TRP A 79 -8.80 10.60 -5.79
C TRP A 79 -8.11 9.85 -6.93
N THR A 80 -8.25 8.53 -7.04
CA THR A 80 -7.63 7.74 -8.12
C THR A 80 -8.12 8.19 -9.50
N ARG A 81 -9.40 8.59 -9.65
CA ARG A 81 -9.90 9.22 -10.88
C ARG A 81 -9.25 10.58 -11.15
N ALA A 82 -8.97 11.36 -10.11
CA ALA A 82 -8.25 12.62 -10.26
C ALA A 82 -6.79 12.41 -10.66
N LEU A 83 -6.12 11.40 -10.10
CA LEU A 83 -4.77 10.97 -10.51
C LEU A 83 -4.76 10.56 -11.99
N LYS A 84 -5.69 9.70 -12.41
CA LYS A 84 -5.81 9.28 -13.82
C LYS A 84 -6.05 10.47 -14.76
N LYS A 85 -6.91 11.42 -14.36
CA LYS A 85 -7.16 12.65 -15.13
C LYS A 85 -5.93 13.54 -15.25
N ALA A 86 -5.05 13.50 -14.24
CA ALA A 86 -3.76 14.20 -14.27
C ALA A 86 -2.67 13.48 -15.08
N GLY A 87 -2.99 12.33 -15.69
CA GLY A 87 -2.05 11.53 -16.47
C GLY A 87 -1.20 10.55 -15.66
N ILE A 88 -1.47 10.39 -14.35
CA ILE A 88 -0.79 9.42 -13.52
C ILE A 88 -1.37 8.03 -13.82
N PRO A 89 -0.51 7.03 -14.13
CA PRO A 89 -0.95 5.70 -14.51
C PRO A 89 -1.54 4.94 -13.31
N VAL A 90 -2.87 4.83 -13.32
CA VAL A 90 -3.68 4.07 -12.34
C VAL A 90 -4.84 3.37 -13.06
N PRO A 91 -5.39 2.26 -12.55
CA PRO A 91 -6.55 1.60 -13.14
C PRO A 91 -7.76 2.52 -13.25
N ALA A 92 -8.59 2.31 -14.26
CA ALA A 92 -9.88 3.00 -14.36
C ALA A 92 -10.93 2.25 -13.56
N SER A 93 -11.73 2.98 -12.77
CA SER A 93 -12.86 2.41 -12.04
C SER A 93 -14.05 2.19 -12.97
N LEU A 94 -14.73 1.05 -12.84
CA LEU A 94 -15.97 0.73 -13.54
C LEU A 94 -17.17 0.95 -12.60
N PRO A 95 -18.14 1.82 -12.96
CA PRO A 95 -19.33 1.99 -12.15
C PRO A 95 -20.31 0.81 -12.32
N THR A 96 -21.15 0.59 -11.31
CA THR A 96 -22.31 -0.30 -11.39
C THR A 96 -23.36 0.23 -12.36
N HIS A 97 -24.41 -0.55 -12.66
CA HIS A 97 -25.57 -0.12 -13.44
C HIS A 97 -26.29 1.12 -12.85
N HIS A 98 -26.14 1.36 -11.55
CA HIS A 98 -26.75 2.49 -10.82
C HIS A 98 -25.84 3.72 -10.74
N GLY A 99 -24.59 3.61 -11.22
CA GLY A 99 -23.61 4.69 -11.20
C GLY A 99 -22.72 4.76 -9.95
N ASP A 100 -22.95 3.90 -8.95
CA ASP A 100 -22.06 3.71 -7.81
C ASP A 100 -20.80 2.95 -8.22
N TYR A 101 -19.72 3.08 -7.45
CA TYR A 101 -18.48 2.34 -7.72
C TYR A 101 -18.33 1.08 -6.88
N PHE A 102 -19.19 0.92 -5.88
CA PHE A 102 -19.16 -0.22 -4.96
C PHE A 102 -20.54 -0.78 -4.75
N GLU A 103 -20.62 -2.11 -4.67
CA GLU A 103 -21.81 -2.85 -4.28
C GLU A 103 -21.58 -3.49 -2.91
N LEU A 104 -22.51 -3.36 -1.99
CA LEU A 104 -22.48 -4.05 -0.70
C LEU A 104 -23.09 -5.44 -0.85
N ILE A 105 -22.30 -6.47 -0.54
CA ILE A 105 -22.71 -7.86 -0.72
C ILE A 105 -22.53 -8.67 0.57
N ASP A 106 -23.40 -9.68 0.76
CA ASP A 106 -23.20 -10.67 1.80
C ASP A 106 -22.16 -11.71 1.35
N ILE A 107 -21.28 -12.10 2.27
CA ILE A 107 -20.37 -13.22 2.07
C ILE A 107 -21.07 -14.49 2.58
N PRO A 108 -21.46 -15.42 1.70
CA PRO A 108 -22.15 -16.65 2.10
C PRO A 108 -21.36 -17.43 3.15
N GLY A 109 -22.04 -17.92 4.18
CA GLY A 109 -21.43 -18.72 5.24
C GLY A 109 -20.59 -17.95 6.27
N ALA A 110 -20.18 -16.69 5.98
CA ALA A 110 -19.33 -15.91 6.89
C ALA A 110 -20.13 -15.00 7.85
N GLY A 111 -21.43 -14.78 7.61
CA GLY A 111 -22.25 -13.85 8.40
C GLY A 111 -21.76 -12.40 8.36
N LYS A 112 -21.01 -12.02 7.32
CA LYS A 112 -20.40 -10.71 7.13
C LYS A 112 -20.78 -10.15 5.77
N GLN A 113 -20.69 -8.82 5.65
CA GLN A 113 -20.81 -8.10 4.38
C GLN A 113 -19.48 -7.48 4.00
N CYS A 114 -19.25 -7.30 2.71
CA CYS A 114 -18.12 -6.57 2.17
C CYS A 114 -18.55 -5.70 0.99
N TYR A 115 -17.75 -4.69 0.68
CA TYR A 115 -17.89 -3.92 -0.54
C TYR A 115 -17.17 -4.62 -1.70
N ALA A 116 -17.80 -4.65 -2.86
CA ALA A 116 -17.23 -5.14 -4.10
C ALA A 116 -17.06 -3.98 -5.08
N GLY A 117 -15.87 -3.79 -5.61
CA GLY A 117 -15.55 -2.76 -6.60
C GLY A 117 -14.82 -3.31 -7.80
N MET A 118 -15.00 -2.69 -8.99
CA MET A 118 -14.32 -3.09 -10.21
C MET A 118 -13.40 -2.00 -10.76
N THR A 119 -12.24 -2.44 -11.25
CA THR A 119 -11.29 -1.59 -12.00
C THR A 119 -10.79 -2.32 -13.24
N THR A 120 -10.25 -1.58 -14.22
CA THR A 120 -9.61 -2.21 -15.38
C THR A 120 -8.42 -3.07 -14.93
N TRP A 121 -8.28 -4.24 -15.55
CA TRP A 121 -7.06 -5.05 -15.44
C TRP A 121 -5.88 -4.31 -16.07
N ILE A 122 -4.73 -4.33 -15.43
CA ILE A 122 -3.48 -3.79 -15.96
C ILE A 122 -2.61 -4.97 -16.38
N GLU A 123 -2.26 -5.02 -17.66
CA GLU A 123 -1.37 -6.04 -18.20
C GLU A 123 0.06 -5.82 -17.70
N GLY A 124 0.74 -6.90 -17.32
CA GLY A 124 2.08 -6.88 -16.76
C GLY A 124 2.22 -7.79 -15.56
N SER A 125 3.26 -7.61 -14.79
CA SER A 125 3.51 -8.32 -13.54
C SER A 125 3.82 -7.33 -12.41
N PRO A 126 3.67 -7.72 -11.14
CA PRO A 126 4.17 -6.90 -10.04
C PRO A 126 5.65 -6.57 -10.23
N LEU A 127 6.01 -5.34 -9.93
CA LEU A 127 7.40 -4.89 -10.08
C LEU A 127 8.35 -5.64 -9.13
N SER A 128 7.87 -6.12 -8.01
CA SER A 128 8.62 -6.98 -7.08
C SER A 128 9.12 -8.25 -7.77
N ASP A 129 8.28 -8.93 -8.58
CA ASP A 129 8.67 -10.15 -9.28
C ASP A 129 9.81 -9.87 -10.28
N TYR A 130 9.75 -8.72 -10.94
CA TYR A 130 10.81 -8.28 -11.85
C TYR A 130 12.11 -7.97 -11.10
N LEU A 131 12.03 -7.22 -9.99
CA LEU A 131 13.17 -6.86 -9.15
C LEU A 131 13.82 -8.07 -8.49
N ASP A 132 13.05 -9.08 -8.12
CA ASP A 132 13.55 -10.35 -7.56
C ASP A 132 14.29 -11.19 -8.62
N SER A 133 13.87 -11.10 -9.88
CA SER A 133 14.48 -11.85 -10.99
C SER A 133 15.73 -11.18 -11.57
N SER A 134 15.87 -9.86 -11.42
CA SER A 134 16.99 -9.09 -11.95
C SER A 134 18.09 -8.88 -10.90
N SER A 135 19.34 -9.23 -11.29
CA SER A 135 20.54 -8.90 -10.51
C SER A 135 21.29 -7.68 -11.06
N ASP A 136 20.78 -7.04 -12.12
CA ASP A 136 21.43 -5.90 -12.74
C ASP A 136 21.20 -4.64 -11.89
N ARG A 137 22.29 -4.14 -11.32
CA ARG A 137 22.28 -2.94 -10.50
C ARG A 137 21.88 -1.69 -11.28
N VAL A 138 22.34 -1.51 -12.52
CA VAL A 138 22.05 -0.34 -13.33
C VAL A 138 20.57 -0.27 -13.68
N GLU A 139 19.99 -1.41 -14.02
CA GLU A 139 18.58 -1.55 -14.29
C GLU A 139 17.74 -1.25 -13.03
N ARG A 140 18.17 -1.76 -11.87
CA ARG A 140 17.51 -1.49 -10.59
C ARG A 140 17.55 0.00 -10.24
N GLU A 141 18.71 0.65 -10.36
CA GLU A 141 18.82 2.10 -10.17
C GLU A 141 17.89 2.89 -11.12
N HIS A 142 17.80 2.46 -12.38
CA HIS A 142 16.89 3.08 -13.35
C HIS A 142 15.42 2.94 -12.92
N ILE A 143 15.01 1.75 -12.49
CA ILE A 143 13.65 1.50 -12.00
C ILE A 143 13.33 2.38 -10.78
N PHE A 144 14.21 2.43 -9.79
CA PHE A 144 13.97 3.24 -8.59
C PHE A 144 13.96 4.76 -8.89
N ARG A 145 14.74 5.22 -9.87
CA ARG A 145 14.58 6.60 -10.37
C ARG A 145 13.15 6.84 -10.87
N ARG A 146 12.61 5.95 -11.66
CA ARG A 146 11.24 6.06 -12.18
C ARG A 146 10.16 5.96 -11.10
N ILE A 147 10.38 5.13 -10.07
CA ILE A 147 9.51 5.13 -8.88
C ILE A 147 9.53 6.51 -8.22
N GLY A 148 10.71 7.13 -8.09
CA GLY A 148 10.86 8.49 -7.58
C GLY A 148 10.09 9.54 -8.38
N GLU A 149 10.18 9.52 -9.72
CA GLU A 149 9.42 10.39 -10.64
C GLU A 149 7.91 10.22 -10.44
N LEU A 150 7.45 8.97 -10.38
CA LEU A 150 6.03 8.64 -10.20
C LEU A 150 5.51 9.08 -8.83
N THR A 151 6.30 8.87 -7.77
CA THR A 151 5.99 9.33 -6.41
C THR A 151 5.88 10.86 -6.36
N ALA A 152 6.80 11.58 -6.99
CA ALA A 152 6.75 13.03 -7.09
C ALA A 152 5.50 13.51 -7.85
N ALA A 153 5.09 12.80 -8.91
CA ALA A 153 3.88 13.13 -9.67
C ALA A 153 2.63 13.02 -8.81
N ILE A 154 2.49 11.95 -7.98
CA ILE A 154 1.39 11.80 -7.02
C ILE A 154 1.38 12.97 -6.04
N HIS A 155 2.52 13.28 -5.41
CA HIS A 155 2.61 14.32 -4.39
C HIS A 155 2.37 15.72 -4.98
N ASN A 156 2.77 15.97 -6.22
CA ASN A 156 2.45 17.21 -6.93
C ASN A 156 0.94 17.33 -7.18
N GLN A 157 0.32 16.25 -7.65
CA GLN A 157 -1.12 16.24 -7.89
C GLN A 157 -1.89 16.46 -6.59
N SER A 158 -1.59 15.69 -5.53
CA SER A 158 -2.31 15.75 -4.26
C SER A 158 -2.16 17.08 -3.53
N THR A 159 -0.97 17.70 -3.59
CA THR A 159 -0.72 19.03 -2.98
C THR A 159 -1.58 20.14 -3.62
N HIS A 160 -1.91 20.03 -4.90
CA HIS A 160 -2.69 21.03 -5.63
C HIS A 160 -4.15 20.65 -5.82
N TRP A 161 -4.49 19.40 -5.51
CA TRP A 161 -5.85 18.90 -5.67
C TRP A 161 -6.77 19.41 -4.57
N LYS A 162 -7.96 19.83 -4.98
CA LYS A 162 -8.99 20.29 -4.05
C LYS A 162 -10.01 19.18 -3.83
N GLU A 163 -10.14 18.80 -2.59
CA GLU A 163 -11.11 17.81 -2.15
C GLU A 163 -12.54 18.24 -2.42
N ARG A 164 -13.41 17.27 -2.62
CA ARG A 164 -14.85 17.51 -2.69
C ARG A 164 -15.46 17.43 -1.28
N PRO A 165 -16.59 18.12 -1.03
CA PRO A 165 -17.35 17.90 0.21
C PRO A 165 -17.67 16.41 0.41
N GLY A 166 -17.45 15.91 1.63
CA GLY A 166 -17.66 14.51 1.97
C GLY A 166 -16.47 13.60 1.63
N PHE A 167 -15.31 14.15 1.28
CA PHE A 167 -14.10 13.37 1.10
C PHE A 167 -13.51 12.97 2.47
N GLU A 168 -13.35 11.67 2.69
CA GLU A 168 -12.87 11.10 3.95
C GLU A 168 -11.74 10.12 3.68
N ARG A 169 -10.58 10.40 4.27
CA ARG A 169 -9.44 9.46 4.31
C ARG A 169 -8.76 9.56 5.67
N ARG A 170 -8.15 8.46 6.06
CA ARG A 170 -7.35 8.32 7.29
C ARG A 170 -6.20 9.32 7.30
N ARG A 171 -5.63 9.52 8.48
CA ARG A 171 -4.44 10.34 8.66
C ARG A 171 -3.31 9.48 9.23
N LEU A 172 -2.20 9.49 8.52
CA LEU A 172 -0.90 8.99 8.96
C LEU A 172 -0.08 10.15 9.50
N ASP A 173 -0.70 10.89 10.43
CA ASP A 173 -0.06 11.91 11.23
C ASP A 173 0.62 11.28 12.45
N LEU A 174 1.00 12.12 13.41
CA LEU A 174 1.71 11.69 14.61
C LEU A 174 0.95 10.60 15.39
N ASP A 175 -0.38 10.71 15.48
CA ASP A 175 -1.20 9.75 16.20
C ASP A 175 -1.57 8.55 15.33
N GLY A 176 -1.79 8.74 14.03
CA GLY A 176 -2.05 7.66 13.09
C GLY A 176 -0.87 6.70 12.93
N LEU A 177 0.37 7.20 13.02
CA LEU A 177 1.59 6.36 12.93
C LEU A 177 2.05 5.83 14.29
N LEU A 178 2.05 6.67 15.33
CA LEU A 178 2.75 6.43 16.59
C LEU A 178 1.90 6.74 17.83
N GLY A 179 0.58 6.93 17.68
CA GLY A 179 -0.34 7.17 18.80
C GLY A 179 -0.57 5.94 19.67
N GLU A 180 -1.51 6.04 20.60
CA GLU A 180 -1.91 4.91 21.46
C GLU A 180 -2.69 3.82 20.70
N ALA A 181 -3.25 4.16 19.55
CA ALA A 181 -3.94 3.23 18.65
C ALA A 181 -3.51 3.53 17.19
N PRO A 182 -2.27 3.22 16.80
CA PRO A 182 -1.78 3.49 15.46
C PRO A 182 -2.55 2.67 14.44
N LEU A 183 -2.64 3.18 13.21
CA LEU A 183 -3.49 2.60 12.15
C LEU A 183 -3.21 1.11 11.92
N TRP A 184 -1.94 0.74 11.87
CA TRP A 184 -1.53 -0.65 11.63
C TRP A 184 -1.23 -1.43 12.92
N GLY A 185 -1.73 -0.99 14.08
CA GLY A 185 -1.67 -1.72 15.34
C GLY A 185 -0.48 -1.38 16.23
N ARG A 186 -0.59 -1.84 17.45
CA ARG A 186 0.40 -1.62 18.51
C ARG A 186 1.58 -2.56 18.33
N PHE A 187 2.56 -2.16 17.54
CA PHE A 187 3.74 -2.96 17.22
C PHE A 187 4.52 -3.41 18.46
N TRP A 188 4.46 -2.66 19.56
CA TRP A 188 5.11 -3.01 20.84
C TRP A 188 4.36 -4.08 21.65
N GLU A 189 3.18 -4.51 21.20
CA GLU A 189 2.38 -5.59 21.83
C GLU A 189 2.45 -6.90 21.02
N HIS A 190 3.33 -6.99 20.01
CA HIS A 190 3.44 -8.21 19.21
C HIS A 190 3.87 -9.40 20.08
N ALA A 191 3.21 -10.56 19.92
CA ALA A 191 3.35 -11.71 20.80
C ALA A 191 4.76 -12.30 20.83
N ASP A 192 5.53 -12.15 19.75
CA ASP A 192 6.90 -12.67 19.62
C ASP A 192 7.99 -11.75 20.19
N LEU A 193 7.60 -10.64 20.81
CA LEU A 193 8.54 -9.74 21.46
C LEU A 193 8.82 -10.18 22.89
N THR A 194 10.09 -10.14 23.28
CA THR A 194 10.47 -10.15 24.68
C THR A 194 10.08 -8.83 25.36
N ILE A 195 9.99 -8.82 26.69
CA ILE A 195 9.71 -7.58 27.45
C ILE A 195 10.75 -6.49 27.13
N ALA A 196 12.03 -6.86 27.03
CA ALA A 196 13.09 -5.90 26.71
C ALA A 196 12.95 -5.30 25.31
N GLU A 197 12.56 -6.09 24.31
CA GLU A 197 12.28 -5.60 22.94
C GLU A 197 11.04 -4.71 22.89
N ALA A 198 9.97 -5.07 23.58
CA ALA A 198 8.78 -4.23 23.69
C ALA A 198 9.11 -2.85 24.32
N ASP A 199 9.89 -2.83 25.41
CA ASP A 199 10.36 -1.59 26.03
C ASP A 199 11.26 -0.78 25.11
N LEU A 200 12.12 -1.42 24.32
CA LEU A 200 12.97 -0.77 23.32
C LEU A 200 12.12 -0.10 22.23
N LEU A 201 11.11 -0.80 21.74
CA LEU A 201 10.16 -0.27 20.74
C LEU A 201 9.35 0.90 21.29
N LEU A 202 8.92 0.87 22.55
CA LEU A 202 8.24 2.00 23.17
C LEU A 202 9.16 3.23 23.26
N ARG A 203 10.44 3.06 23.62
CA ARG A 203 11.39 4.18 23.61
C ARG A 203 11.64 4.71 22.19
N ALA A 204 11.76 3.82 21.20
CA ALA A 204 11.89 4.20 19.80
C ALA A 204 10.65 4.97 19.29
N ARG A 205 9.47 4.54 19.70
CA ARG A 205 8.19 5.26 19.44
C ARG A 205 8.26 6.69 19.95
N GLU A 206 8.65 6.92 21.20
CA GLU A 206 8.74 8.25 21.79
C GLU A 206 9.78 9.13 21.08
N ARG A 207 10.96 8.57 20.72
CA ARG A 207 11.97 9.31 19.93
C ARG A 207 11.42 9.69 18.55
N SER A 208 10.75 8.76 17.87
CA SER A 208 10.14 8.99 16.56
C SER A 208 9.02 10.03 16.64
N ARG A 209 8.19 10.00 17.70
CA ARG A 209 7.17 11.02 17.95
C ARG A 209 7.79 12.41 18.12
N ALA A 210 8.86 12.52 18.89
CA ALA A 210 9.57 13.79 19.08
C ALA A 210 10.17 14.31 17.75
N ALA A 211 10.77 13.43 16.94
CA ALA A 211 11.32 13.77 15.63
C ALA A 211 10.24 14.24 14.66
N LEU A 212 9.12 13.50 14.53
CA LEU A 212 8.00 13.90 13.67
C LEU A 212 7.32 15.19 14.15
N SER A 213 7.19 15.39 15.47
CA SER A 213 6.65 16.63 16.02
C SER A 213 7.53 17.85 15.66
N ALA A 214 8.86 17.69 15.73
CA ALA A 214 9.81 18.72 15.32
C ALA A 214 9.82 18.94 13.79
N TYR A 215 9.66 17.87 13.02
CA TYR A 215 9.59 17.92 11.55
C TYR A 215 8.33 18.66 11.08
N GLY A 216 7.20 18.41 11.72
CA GLY A 216 5.92 19.08 11.50
C GLY A 216 5.25 18.79 10.15
N GLU A 217 3.97 19.06 10.11
CA GLU A 217 3.17 19.02 8.87
C GLU A 217 3.25 20.37 8.16
N ARG A 218 3.52 20.36 6.89
CA ARG A 218 3.61 21.55 6.02
C ARG A 218 2.98 21.24 4.66
N PRO A 219 2.47 22.25 3.93
CA PRO A 219 1.89 22.03 2.60
C PRO A 219 2.87 21.43 1.58
N ASP A 220 4.18 21.55 1.81
CA ASP A 220 5.22 21.00 0.94
C ASP A 220 5.67 19.58 1.30
N ASN A 221 5.27 19.04 2.45
CA ASN A 221 5.67 17.71 2.91
C ASN A 221 4.53 16.78 3.37
N PHE A 222 3.29 17.30 3.43
CA PHE A 222 2.13 16.55 3.95
C PHE A 222 0.89 16.79 3.08
N SER A 223 0.35 15.74 2.49
CA SER A 223 -0.88 15.74 1.68
C SER A 223 -1.43 14.32 1.57
N LEU A 224 -2.35 14.06 0.63
CA LEU A 224 -2.71 12.67 0.30
C LEU A 224 -1.50 11.94 -0.28
N ILE A 225 -1.26 10.74 0.23
CA ILE A 225 -0.19 9.82 -0.19
C ILE A 225 -0.77 8.44 -0.48
N HIS A 226 -0.01 7.61 -1.18
CA HIS A 226 -0.38 6.21 -1.41
C HIS A 226 -0.39 5.41 -0.10
N ALA A 227 0.56 5.71 0.78
CA ALA A 227 0.80 5.10 2.09
C ALA A 227 1.37 3.68 2.07
N ASP A 228 1.16 2.93 1.00
CA ASP A 228 1.70 1.58 0.80
C ASP A 228 2.36 1.45 -0.59
N LEU A 229 3.25 2.39 -0.92
CA LEU A 229 3.94 2.46 -2.21
C LEU A 229 5.12 1.46 -2.25
N VAL A 230 4.83 0.18 -2.19
CA VAL A 230 5.79 -0.91 -2.31
C VAL A 230 5.84 -1.44 -3.76
N PRO A 231 6.94 -2.10 -4.20
CA PRO A 231 7.04 -2.63 -5.56
C PRO A 231 5.92 -3.62 -5.94
N GLU A 232 5.34 -4.33 -4.99
CA GLU A 232 4.15 -5.18 -5.21
C GLU A 232 2.94 -4.40 -5.71
N ASN A 233 2.81 -3.14 -5.31
CA ASN A 233 1.70 -2.26 -5.66
C ASN A 233 2.00 -1.43 -6.92
N ILE A 234 2.99 -1.84 -7.69
CA ILE A 234 3.35 -1.28 -9.00
C ILE A 234 3.34 -2.41 -10.04
N VAL A 235 2.48 -2.30 -11.04
CA VAL A 235 2.50 -3.24 -12.19
C VAL A 235 3.42 -2.69 -13.26
N CYS A 236 4.37 -3.52 -13.71
CA CYS A 236 5.29 -3.17 -14.79
C CYS A 236 4.99 -3.95 -16.08
N LYS A 237 5.07 -3.26 -17.21
CA LYS A 237 5.03 -3.84 -18.57
C LYS A 237 6.07 -3.13 -19.44
N GLY A 238 7.23 -3.75 -19.58
CA GLY A 238 8.40 -3.08 -20.16
C GLY A 238 8.75 -1.84 -19.33
N GLU A 239 8.77 -0.67 -19.96
CA GLU A 239 9.06 0.60 -19.31
C GLU A 239 7.84 1.19 -18.57
N ASP A 240 6.62 0.72 -18.83
CA ASP A 240 5.42 1.30 -18.23
C ASP A 240 5.23 0.82 -16.80
N LEU A 241 5.08 1.77 -15.87
CA LEU A 241 4.75 1.52 -14.47
C LEU A 241 3.34 2.04 -14.18
N THR A 242 2.50 1.22 -13.56
CA THR A 242 1.13 1.58 -13.16
C THR A 242 0.93 1.29 -11.69
N LEU A 243 0.48 2.29 -10.93
CA LEU A 243 0.19 2.14 -9.51
C LEU A 243 -1.16 1.47 -9.31
N ILE A 244 -1.21 0.55 -8.35
CA ILE A 244 -2.41 -0.15 -7.92
C ILE A 244 -2.51 -0.11 -6.40
N ASP A 245 -3.65 -0.52 -5.85
CA ASP A 245 -3.89 -0.71 -4.43
C ASP A 245 -3.77 0.56 -3.56
N PHE A 246 -4.79 1.42 -3.68
CA PHE A 246 -4.92 2.67 -2.92
C PHE A 246 -5.73 2.51 -1.62
N ASP A 247 -5.97 1.28 -1.16
CA ASP A 247 -6.81 1.00 0.02
C ASP A 247 -6.30 1.72 1.28
N ASP A 248 -4.98 1.80 1.44
CA ASP A 248 -4.31 2.45 2.57
C ASP A 248 -4.08 3.95 2.37
N SER A 249 -4.41 4.50 1.17
CA SER A 249 -4.17 5.91 0.89
C SER A 249 -4.73 6.81 2.00
N ALA A 250 -3.95 7.77 2.43
CA ALA A 250 -4.19 8.57 3.61
C ALA A 250 -3.58 9.97 3.47
N TYR A 251 -3.96 10.90 4.34
CA TYR A 251 -3.16 12.10 4.56
C TYR A 251 -1.91 11.72 5.33
N GLY A 252 -0.73 12.04 4.80
CA GLY A 252 0.52 11.66 5.44
C GLY A 252 1.71 12.45 4.92
N TRP A 253 2.86 12.27 5.56
CA TRP A 253 4.10 12.84 5.08
C TRP A 253 4.55 12.15 3.79
N HIS A 254 5.04 12.94 2.82
CA HIS A 254 5.56 12.42 1.56
C HIS A 254 6.68 11.40 1.75
N MET A 255 7.45 11.55 2.82
CA MET A 255 8.51 10.60 3.18
C MET A 255 8.00 9.21 3.56
N CYS A 256 6.70 9.05 3.90
CA CYS A 256 6.10 7.72 4.11
C CYS A 256 6.12 6.90 2.82
N ASP A 257 5.72 7.48 1.67
CA ASP A 257 5.74 6.78 0.38
C ASP A 257 7.17 6.44 -0.05
N ILE A 258 8.11 7.39 0.14
CA ILE A 258 9.54 7.16 -0.16
C ILE A 258 10.10 6.02 0.70
N ALA A 259 9.78 6.00 2.00
CA ALA A 259 10.20 4.92 2.89
C ALA A 259 9.55 3.58 2.52
N SER A 260 8.26 3.58 2.15
CA SER A 260 7.57 2.36 1.70
C SER A 260 8.21 1.78 0.45
N ALA A 261 8.58 2.62 -0.53
CA ALA A 261 9.23 2.17 -1.76
C ALA A 261 10.63 1.57 -1.52
N LEU A 262 11.30 1.93 -0.43
CA LEU A 262 12.68 1.53 -0.12
C LEU A 262 12.79 0.42 0.92
N ILE A 263 11.72 0.14 1.67
CA ILE A 263 11.81 -0.69 2.88
C ILE A 263 12.33 -2.11 2.62
N GLU A 264 12.00 -2.71 1.48
CA GLU A 264 12.43 -4.07 1.15
C GLU A 264 13.89 -4.13 0.67
N ASP A 265 14.37 -3.06 0.06
CA ASP A 265 15.75 -2.96 -0.41
C ASP A 265 16.79 -2.62 0.68
N ARG A 266 16.36 -2.25 1.88
CA ARG A 266 17.21 -1.80 3.00
C ARG A 266 18.36 -2.76 3.37
N PHE A 267 18.21 -4.05 3.11
CA PHE A 267 19.23 -5.07 3.40
C PHE A 267 20.18 -5.35 2.23
N ARG A 268 19.90 -4.77 1.07
CA ARG A 268 20.74 -5.02 -0.10
C ARG A 268 22.06 -4.25 -0.02
N PRO A 269 23.16 -4.84 -0.52
CA PRO A 269 24.46 -4.16 -0.56
C PRO A 269 24.45 -2.87 -1.40
N ASP A 270 23.52 -2.76 -2.36
CA ASP A 270 23.37 -1.63 -3.26
C ASP A 270 22.29 -0.61 -2.81
N PHE A 271 21.79 -0.73 -1.58
CA PHE A 271 20.73 0.14 -1.02
C PHE A 271 21.00 1.64 -1.20
N GLU A 272 22.22 2.11 -0.93
CA GLU A 272 22.57 3.53 -1.07
C GLU A 272 22.46 4.04 -2.51
N ALA A 273 22.75 3.18 -3.50
CA ALA A 273 22.59 3.53 -4.90
C ALA A 273 21.11 3.59 -5.30
N VAL A 274 20.34 2.61 -4.86
CA VAL A 274 18.88 2.53 -5.06
C VAL A 274 18.19 3.74 -4.42
N ARG A 275 18.51 4.04 -3.16
CA ARG A 275 18.00 5.21 -2.43
C ARG A 275 18.33 6.51 -3.17
N THR A 276 19.57 6.66 -3.62
CA THR A 276 20.02 7.86 -4.35
C THR A 276 19.25 8.00 -5.66
N ALA A 277 19.10 6.92 -6.43
CA ALA A 277 18.39 6.92 -7.69
C ALA A 277 16.90 7.33 -7.51
N LEU A 278 16.21 6.79 -6.50
CA LEU A 278 14.85 7.19 -6.19
C LEU A 278 14.73 8.67 -5.82
N LEU A 279 15.59 9.14 -4.92
CA LEU A 279 15.57 10.55 -4.49
C LEU A 279 15.91 11.51 -5.64
N ASP A 280 16.80 11.13 -6.55
CA ASP A 280 17.13 11.93 -7.74
C ASP A 280 15.95 11.99 -8.70
N GLY A 281 15.29 10.86 -9.01
CA GLY A 281 14.07 10.84 -9.81
C GLY A 281 12.96 11.69 -9.21
N TYR A 282 12.78 11.62 -7.89
CA TYR A 282 11.83 12.47 -7.19
C TYR A 282 12.15 13.97 -7.36
N ARG A 283 13.42 14.34 -7.21
CA ARG A 283 13.89 15.74 -7.33
C ARG A 283 13.75 16.33 -8.74
N GLU A 284 13.71 15.50 -9.78
CA GLU A 284 13.48 15.97 -11.15
C GLU A 284 12.11 16.63 -11.32
N HIS A 285 11.13 16.22 -10.51
CA HIS A 285 9.74 16.67 -10.64
C HIS A 285 9.22 17.44 -9.41
N ARG A 286 9.86 17.30 -8.26
CA ARG A 286 9.47 17.97 -7.02
C ARG A 286 10.68 18.29 -6.15
N PRO A 287 10.80 19.54 -5.65
CA PRO A 287 11.86 19.87 -4.70
C PRO A 287 11.82 18.98 -3.46
N LEU A 288 12.99 18.51 -3.03
CA LEU A 288 13.17 17.73 -1.81
C LEU A 288 14.30 18.38 -1.01
N ALA A 289 13.97 19.01 0.11
CA ALA A 289 14.92 19.70 0.95
C ALA A 289 15.82 18.72 1.73
N GLY A 290 17.02 19.15 2.10
CA GLY A 290 17.94 18.32 2.90
C GLY A 290 17.30 17.81 4.18
N ARG A 291 16.55 18.67 4.91
CA ARG A 291 15.79 18.29 6.11
C ARG A 291 14.77 17.14 5.91
N ASP A 292 14.22 17.01 4.68
CA ASP A 292 13.27 15.93 4.36
C ASP A 292 14.06 14.64 4.16
N VAL A 293 15.22 14.69 3.49
CA VAL A 293 16.12 13.53 3.33
C VAL A 293 16.69 13.07 4.67
N ASP A 294 17.01 13.99 5.57
CA ASP A 294 17.52 13.69 6.92
C ASP A 294 16.49 12.92 7.77
N MET A 295 15.20 13.03 7.43
CA MET A 295 14.13 12.28 8.09
C MET A 295 13.92 10.87 7.54
N LEU A 296 14.50 10.50 6.39
CA LEU A 296 14.27 9.19 5.77
C LEU A 296 14.60 8.01 6.69
N PRO A 297 15.70 8.00 7.47
CA PRO A 297 15.96 6.90 8.42
C PRO A 297 14.85 6.73 9.46
N ALA A 298 14.29 7.83 9.96
CA ALA A 298 13.17 7.78 10.90
C ALA A 298 11.91 7.21 10.26
N PHE A 299 11.58 7.61 9.01
CA PHE A 299 10.43 7.07 8.29
C PHE A 299 10.59 5.60 7.91
N LEU A 300 11.81 5.14 7.59
CA LEU A 300 12.10 3.72 7.37
C LEU A 300 11.85 2.91 8.66
N LEU A 301 12.34 3.41 9.80
CA LEU A 301 12.11 2.76 11.10
C LEU A 301 10.61 2.73 11.44
N ILE A 302 9.89 3.84 11.24
CA ILE A 302 8.44 3.92 11.45
C ILE A 302 7.71 2.93 10.54
N ARG A 303 8.11 2.82 9.27
CA ARG A 303 7.53 1.83 8.35
C ARG A 303 7.78 0.41 8.83
N GLY A 304 8.97 0.09 9.30
CA GLY A 304 9.28 -1.22 9.91
C GLY A 304 8.42 -1.51 11.14
N MET A 305 8.28 -0.54 12.05
CA MET A 305 7.38 -0.67 13.21
C MET A 305 5.92 -0.87 12.78
N ALA A 306 5.45 -0.15 11.75
CA ALA A 306 4.11 -0.32 11.21
C ALA A 306 3.88 -1.73 10.64
N ILE A 307 4.87 -2.33 9.97
CA ILE A 307 4.81 -3.71 9.49
C ILE A 307 4.68 -4.69 10.67
N VAL A 308 5.45 -4.54 11.74
CA VAL A 308 5.31 -5.38 12.96
C VAL A 308 3.90 -5.23 13.56
N GLY A 309 3.37 -4.01 13.61
CA GLY A 309 2.02 -3.74 14.09
C GLY A 309 0.93 -4.34 13.18
N TRP A 310 1.15 -4.32 11.86
CA TRP A 310 0.25 -4.97 10.90
C TRP A 310 0.14 -6.48 11.15
N PHE A 311 1.26 -7.15 11.39
CA PHE A 311 1.29 -8.57 11.77
C PHE A 311 0.66 -8.83 13.16
N HIS A 312 0.85 -7.92 14.12
CA HIS A 312 0.20 -8.02 15.42
C HIS A 312 -1.33 -8.07 15.31
N GLN A 313 -1.92 -7.30 14.40
CA GLN A 313 -3.35 -7.31 14.14
C GLN A 313 -3.84 -8.53 13.32
N ARG A 314 -2.92 -9.33 12.78
CA ARG A 314 -3.20 -10.42 11.83
C ARG A 314 -2.45 -11.70 12.21
N PRO A 315 -2.84 -12.33 13.34
CA PRO A 315 -2.19 -13.55 13.82
C PRO A 315 -2.31 -14.72 12.82
N GLU A 316 -3.25 -14.65 11.88
CA GLU A 316 -3.38 -15.62 10.77
C GLU A 316 -2.16 -15.63 9.84
N HIS A 317 -1.35 -14.57 9.86
CA HIS A 317 -0.10 -14.45 9.09
C HIS A 317 1.15 -14.69 9.93
N ALA A 318 0.99 -15.15 11.19
CA ALA A 318 2.10 -15.51 12.05
C ALA A 318 2.96 -16.63 11.42
N GLY A 319 4.27 -16.60 11.66
CA GLY A 319 5.21 -17.57 11.07
C GLY A 319 5.75 -17.17 9.70
N SER A 320 5.46 -15.97 9.22
CA SER A 320 6.11 -15.39 8.04
C SER A 320 7.58 -15.10 8.34
N GLY A 321 8.49 -15.67 7.54
CA GLY A 321 9.94 -15.33 7.64
C GLY A 321 10.22 -13.84 7.39
N TYR A 322 9.36 -13.16 6.68
CA TYR A 322 9.42 -11.72 6.48
C TYR A 322 9.19 -10.92 7.77
N LEU A 323 8.24 -11.35 8.61
CA LEU A 323 8.04 -10.72 9.93
C LEU A 323 9.33 -10.82 10.79
N ASP A 324 9.95 -11.99 10.84
CA ASP A 324 11.18 -12.18 11.61
C ASP A 324 12.32 -11.28 11.11
N GLU A 325 12.46 -11.16 9.78
CA GLU A 325 13.44 -10.29 9.14
C GLU A 325 13.22 -8.82 9.51
N VAL A 326 11.98 -8.33 9.36
CA VAL A 326 11.62 -6.93 9.68
C VAL A 326 11.77 -6.67 11.18
N LYS A 327 11.26 -7.55 12.04
CA LYS A 327 11.33 -7.42 13.50
C LYS A 327 12.79 -7.33 13.96
N ASN A 328 13.65 -8.24 13.52
CA ASN A 328 15.06 -8.25 13.88
C ASN A 328 15.78 -6.97 13.43
N TRP A 329 15.46 -6.47 12.22
CA TRP A 329 16.01 -5.21 11.75
C TRP A 329 15.54 -4.02 12.60
N VAL A 330 14.23 -3.91 12.86
CA VAL A 330 13.68 -2.83 13.70
C VAL A 330 14.31 -2.79 15.07
N ILE A 331 14.46 -3.95 15.72
CA ILE A 331 15.12 -4.07 17.03
C ILE A 331 16.59 -3.62 16.93
N GLY A 332 17.30 -4.06 15.89
CA GLY A 332 18.70 -3.66 15.66
C GLY A 332 18.87 -2.15 15.47
N GLU A 333 17.99 -1.51 14.68
CA GLU A 333 18.00 -0.06 14.48
C GLU A 333 17.68 0.71 15.78
N CYS A 334 16.73 0.19 16.57
CA CYS A 334 16.39 0.82 17.84
C CYS A 334 17.55 0.78 18.82
N ASP A 335 18.28 -0.34 18.93
CA ASP A 335 19.45 -0.50 19.81
C ASP A 335 20.63 0.38 19.36
N PHE A 336 20.89 0.44 18.04
CA PHE A 336 21.93 1.30 17.48
C PHE A 336 21.71 2.78 17.81
N ASN A 337 20.48 3.26 17.70
CA ASN A 337 20.12 4.65 17.98
C ASN A 337 20.04 5.00 19.48
N GLU A 338 20.23 4.04 20.39
CA GLU A 338 20.36 4.26 21.84
C GLU A 338 21.82 4.42 22.30
N ARG A 339 22.80 3.99 21.48
CA ARG A 339 24.25 4.05 21.79
C ARG A 339 24.84 5.38 21.34
#